data_d7396f4504975c142b02ed4cddaebfab
#
_entry.id   d7396f4504975c142b02ed4cddaebfab
#
_cell.length_a   1.000
_cell.length_b   1.000
_cell.length_c   1.000
_cell.angle_alpha   90.00
_cell.angle_beta   90.00
_cell.angle_gamma   90.00
#
_symmetry.space_group_name_H-M   'P 1'
#
loop_
_entity.id
_entity.type
_entity.pdbx_description
1 polymer ?
#
loop_
_entity_poly.entity_id
_entity_poly.type
_entity_poly.pdbx_seq_one_letter_code
_entity_poly.pdbx_strand_id
1 'polypeptide(L)'
;TDDIAVKDRFAMQLKAFSKNPSLDIVGGYIDEFIDEPDKPYSVRMVPISQKDIYKYQRRRDAFNHMTVMYKKNTVIEAGNYKDCLLMEDSLLWAEMIKNHAHMANIPKVLVHARCGDDMIDRRGGMDYFFKYRNGRKHILKTGTISYADYCVTVAAQFVVCIMPTALRRFI
;
A
#
# COMPACT_ATOMS: atom_id res chain seq x y z
N THR A 1 12.24 3.44 -13.09
CA THR A 1 10.79 3.22 -12.85
C THR A 1 10.10 3.05 -14.18
N ASP A 2 9.25 2.07 -14.28
CA ASP A 2 8.53 1.64 -15.48
C ASP A 2 7.01 1.88 -15.36
N ASP A 3 6.59 2.50 -14.24
CA ASP A 3 5.21 2.94 -14.01
C ASP A 3 4.93 4.28 -14.71
N ILE A 4 3.70 4.46 -15.17
CA ILE A 4 3.28 5.65 -15.94
C ILE A 4 2.15 6.35 -15.18
N ALA A 5 2.35 7.60 -14.75
CA ALA A 5 1.29 8.41 -14.16
C ALA A 5 0.29 8.86 -15.22
N VAL A 6 -1.02 8.82 -14.90
CA VAL A 6 -2.02 9.42 -15.77
C VAL A 6 -1.80 10.93 -15.87
N LYS A 7 -2.08 11.52 -17.03
CA LYS A 7 -1.79 12.92 -17.36
C LYS A 7 -2.31 13.91 -16.30
N ASP A 8 -3.52 13.68 -15.79
CA ASP A 8 -4.19 14.60 -14.88
C ASP A 8 -4.02 14.21 -13.38
N ARG A 9 -3.13 13.25 -13.06
CA ARG A 9 -2.93 12.75 -11.70
C ARG A 9 -2.77 13.86 -10.69
N PHE A 10 -1.80 14.73 -10.88
CA PHE A 10 -1.51 15.80 -9.91
C PHE A 10 -2.65 16.81 -9.78
N ALA A 11 -3.31 17.16 -10.89
CA ALA A 11 -4.48 18.04 -10.86
C ALA A 11 -5.62 17.45 -10.03
N MET A 12 -5.89 16.14 -10.18
CA MET A 12 -6.92 15.43 -9.39
C MET A 12 -6.58 15.42 -7.90
N GLN A 13 -5.32 15.14 -7.55
CA GLN A 13 -4.87 15.08 -6.16
C GLN A 13 -4.86 16.47 -5.50
N LEU A 14 -4.35 17.50 -6.18
CA LEU A 14 -4.40 18.88 -5.70
C LEU A 14 -5.84 19.38 -5.52
N LYS A 15 -6.75 19.01 -6.42
CA LYS A 15 -8.18 19.29 -6.27
C LYS A 15 -8.78 18.64 -5.03
N ALA A 16 -8.34 17.41 -4.66
CA ALA A 16 -8.78 16.74 -3.44
C ALA A 16 -8.33 17.53 -2.19
N PHE A 17 -7.06 17.94 -2.13
CA PHE A 17 -6.54 18.80 -1.05
C PHE A 17 -7.23 20.15 -0.99
N SER A 18 -7.51 20.78 -2.14
CA SER A 18 -8.25 22.07 -2.19
C SER A 18 -9.68 21.94 -1.67
N LYS A 19 -10.37 20.82 -1.97
CA LYS A 19 -11.73 20.56 -1.48
C LYS A 19 -11.76 20.22 0.01
N ASN A 20 -10.74 19.56 0.51
CA ASN A 20 -10.59 19.22 1.92
C ASN A 20 -9.16 19.55 2.39
N PRO A 21 -8.91 20.79 2.86
CA PRO A 21 -7.60 21.22 3.31
C PRO A 21 -7.05 20.45 4.53
N SER A 22 -7.91 19.74 5.27
CA SER A 22 -7.47 18.90 6.38
C SER A 22 -6.79 17.61 5.95
N LEU A 23 -6.94 17.17 4.68
CA LEU A 23 -6.28 15.97 4.19
C LEU A 23 -4.76 16.08 4.31
N ASP A 24 -4.13 14.98 4.72
CA ASP A 24 -2.69 14.86 4.87
C ASP A 24 -2.08 13.96 3.80
N ILE A 25 -2.85 12.96 3.33
CA ILE A 25 -2.44 12.05 2.26
C ILE A 25 -3.62 11.71 1.36
N VAL A 26 -3.35 11.66 0.06
CA VAL A 26 -4.30 11.23 -0.98
C VAL A 26 -3.60 10.24 -1.92
N GLY A 27 -4.17 9.04 -2.05
CA GLY A 27 -3.79 8.05 -3.05
C GLY A 27 -4.90 7.80 -4.07
N GLY A 28 -4.84 6.66 -4.75
CA GLY A 28 -5.85 6.24 -5.71
C GLY A 28 -5.62 4.83 -6.24
N TYR A 29 -6.40 4.45 -7.25
CA TYR A 29 -6.28 3.15 -7.89
C TYR A 29 -5.08 3.09 -8.82
N ILE A 30 -4.66 1.88 -9.13
CA ILE A 30 -3.77 1.59 -10.24
C ILE A 30 -4.46 0.59 -11.15
N ASP A 31 -4.09 0.60 -12.41
CA ASP A 31 -4.27 -0.56 -13.27
C ASP A 31 -2.89 -1.22 -13.50
N GLU A 32 -2.94 -2.47 -13.87
CA GLU A 32 -1.75 -3.29 -14.02
C GLU A 32 -1.65 -3.78 -15.47
N PHE A 33 -0.48 -3.57 -16.09
CA PHE A 33 -0.21 -3.99 -17.46
C PHE A 33 1.15 -4.71 -17.55
N ILE A 34 1.34 -5.51 -18.61
CA ILE A 34 2.61 -6.21 -18.88
C ILE A 34 3.39 -5.45 -19.95
N ASP A 35 2.88 -5.39 -21.15
CA ASP A 35 3.58 -4.81 -22.30
C ASP A 35 3.04 -3.42 -22.68
N GLU A 36 1.73 -3.29 -22.85
CA GLU A 36 1.06 -2.10 -23.35
C GLU A 36 0.21 -1.42 -22.28
N PRO A 37 0.52 -0.16 -21.91
CA PRO A 37 -0.18 0.54 -20.83
C PRO A 37 -1.68 0.79 -21.07
N ASP A 38 -2.10 0.81 -22.34
CA ASP A 38 -3.49 0.98 -22.75
C ASP A 38 -4.30 -0.32 -22.79
N LYS A 39 -3.65 -1.47 -22.47
CA LYS A 39 -4.26 -2.79 -22.35
C LYS A 39 -4.05 -3.39 -20.97
N PRO A 40 -4.55 -2.78 -19.89
CA PRO A 40 -4.41 -3.33 -18.57
C PRO A 40 -5.20 -4.63 -18.42
N TYR A 41 -4.65 -5.58 -17.68
CA TYR A 41 -5.31 -6.85 -17.40
C TYR A 41 -6.05 -6.85 -16.04
N SER A 42 -5.72 -5.92 -15.16
CA SER A 42 -6.37 -5.79 -13.85
C SER A 42 -6.44 -4.34 -13.37
N VAL A 43 -7.33 -4.08 -12.40
CA VAL A 43 -7.41 -2.80 -11.67
C VAL A 43 -7.34 -3.08 -10.18
N ARG A 44 -6.34 -2.53 -9.51
CA ARG A 44 -6.20 -2.61 -8.06
C ARG A 44 -6.86 -1.41 -7.38
N MET A 45 -8.06 -1.65 -6.86
CA MET A 45 -8.81 -0.69 -6.08
C MET A 45 -8.40 -0.72 -4.62
N VAL A 46 -8.46 0.44 -3.95
CA VAL A 46 -8.19 0.64 -2.53
C VAL A 46 -9.35 1.37 -1.87
N PRO A 47 -9.55 1.25 -0.54
CA PRO A 47 -10.64 1.93 0.15
C PRO A 47 -10.53 3.45 0.03
N ILE A 48 -11.67 4.15 -0.07
CA ILE A 48 -11.73 5.58 -0.39
C ILE A 48 -11.80 6.43 0.89
N SER A 49 -12.68 6.04 1.84
CA SER A 49 -12.93 6.82 3.04
C SER A 49 -11.89 6.56 4.13
N GLN A 50 -11.62 7.56 4.98
CA GLN A 50 -10.71 7.41 6.12
C GLN A 50 -11.06 6.21 7.00
N LYS A 51 -12.34 6.00 7.31
CA LYS A 51 -12.82 4.87 8.12
C LYS A 51 -12.45 3.53 7.48
N ASP A 52 -12.65 3.40 6.19
CA ASP A 52 -12.36 2.16 5.47
C ASP A 52 -10.86 1.96 5.28
N ILE A 53 -10.11 3.05 5.04
CA ILE A 53 -8.63 3.05 5.00
C ILE A 53 -8.08 2.51 6.32
N TYR A 54 -8.51 3.04 7.47
CA TYR A 54 -8.05 2.58 8.79
C TYR A 54 -8.38 1.10 9.04
N LYS A 55 -9.57 0.66 8.67
CA LYS A 55 -10.00 -0.73 8.79
C LYS A 55 -9.17 -1.65 7.89
N TYR A 56 -8.94 -1.25 6.65
CA TYR A 56 -8.23 -2.04 5.65
C TYR A 56 -6.74 -2.14 5.96
N GLN A 57 -6.10 -1.04 6.39
CA GLN A 57 -4.68 -0.97 6.73
C GLN A 57 -4.29 -1.92 7.87
N ARG A 58 -5.26 -2.38 8.66
CA ARG A 58 -4.98 -3.39 9.69
C ARG A 58 -4.42 -4.70 9.14
N ARG A 59 -4.76 -5.05 7.89
CA ARG A 59 -4.40 -6.34 7.29
C ARG A 59 -3.80 -6.25 5.89
N ARG A 60 -4.05 -5.16 5.17
CA ARG A 60 -3.59 -4.92 3.80
C ARG A 60 -3.26 -3.45 3.62
N ASP A 61 -2.35 -3.12 2.69
CA ASP A 61 -2.03 -1.74 2.39
C ASP A 61 -3.22 -1.03 1.74
N ALA A 62 -3.68 0.03 2.41
CA ALA A 62 -4.81 0.84 1.98
C ALA A 62 -4.43 1.90 0.93
N PHE A 63 -3.16 1.97 0.58
CA PHE A 63 -2.64 2.83 -0.49
C PHE A 63 -1.82 2.02 -1.49
N ASN A 64 -1.96 2.36 -2.76
CA ASN A 64 -0.99 2.00 -3.77
C ASN A 64 0.15 3.02 -3.68
N HIS A 65 1.30 2.64 -3.15
CA HIS A 65 2.40 3.54 -2.79
C HIS A 65 2.79 4.50 -3.93
N MET A 66 2.89 4.01 -5.17
CA MET A 66 3.23 4.82 -6.34
C MET A 66 2.22 5.93 -6.67
N THR A 67 1.01 5.88 -6.07
CA THR A 67 -0.03 6.90 -6.32
C THR A 67 -0.05 8.02 -5.30
N VAL A 68 0.61 7.89 -4.15
CA VAL A 68 0.40 8.81 -3.03
C VAL A 68 0.95 10.22 -3.27
N MET A 69 0.20 11.20 -2.78
CA MET A 69 0.61 12.57 -2.57
C MET A 69 0.30 12.93 -1.12
N TYR A 70 1.25 13.50 -0.39
CA TYR A 70 1.11 13.81 1.03
C TYR A 70 1.74 15.15 1.41
N LYS A 71 1.32 15.70 2.54
CA LYS A 71 1.97 16.85 3.16
C LYS A 71 3.29 16.41 3.79
N LYS A 72 4.39 17.04 3.41
CA LYS A 72 5.75 16.70 3.90
C LYS A 72 5.82 16.72 5.43
N ASN A 73 5.23 17.72 6.06
CA ASN A 73 5.30 17.87 7.52
C ASN A 73 4.63 16.71 8.25
N THR A 74 3.46 16.24 7.77
CA THR A 74 2.77 15.09 8.38
C THR A 74 3.61 13.81 8.33
N VAL A 75 4.35 13.59 7.23
CA VAL A 75 5.26 12.45 7.11
C VAL A 75 6.44 12.59 8.08
N ILE A 76 7.01 13.80 8.23
CA ILE A 76 8.10 14.06 9.18
C ILE A 76 7.63 13.84 10.62
N GLU A 77 6.45 14.36 10.99
CA GLU A 77 5.83 14.19 12.29
C GLU A 77 5.51 12.73 12.61
N ALA A 78 5.17 11.92 11.61
CA ALA A 78 5.00 10.48 11.74
C ALA A 78 6.32 9.71 11.90
N GLY A 79 7.48 10.40 11.86
CA GLY A 79 8.81 9.80 12.01
C GLY A 79 9.46 9.35 10.72
N ASN A 80 8.91 9.79 9.56
CA ASN A 80 9.44 9.53 8.22
C ASN A 80 9.51 8.01 7.89
N TYR A 81 10.07 7.67 6.72
CA TYR A 81 10.37 6.28 6.36
C TYR A 81 11.42 5.70 7.28
N LYS A 82 11.12 4.53 7.85
CA LYS A 82 12.03 3.79 8.73
C LYS A 82 12.56 2.57 7.98
N ASP A 83 13.75 2.13 8.35
CA ASP A 83 14.29 0.86 7.83
C ASP A 83 13.40 -0.31 8.27
N CYS A 84 12.60 -0.77 7.34
CA CYS A 84 11.63 -1.85 7.53
C CYS A 84 11.46 -2.59 6.20
N LEU A 85 12.46 -3.40 5.84
CA LEU A 85 12.52 -4.12 4.56
C LEU A 85 11.16 -4.69 4.14
N LEU A 86 10.71 -4.38 2.93
CA LEU A 86 9.42 -4.75 2.29
C LEU A 86 8.17 -4.04 2.84
N MET A 87 8.23 -3.36 3.95
CA MET A 87 7.05 -2.80 4.62
C MET A 87 7.28 -1.37 5.12
N GLU A 88 8.23 -0.66 4.55
CA GLU A 88 8.57 0.73 4.90
C GLU A 88 7.39 1.70 4.69
N ASP A 89 6.64 1.51 3.61
CA ASP A 89 5.43 2.26 3.30
C ASP A 89 4.26 1.88 4.23
N SER A 90 4.02 0.58 4.42
CA SER A 90 2.99 0.09 5.35
C SER A 90 3.21 0.58 6.78
N LEU A 91 4.48 0.64 7.23
CA LEU A 91 4.84 1.16 8.55
C LEU A 91 4.61 2.67 8.63
N LEU A 92 4.96 3.41 7.58
CA LEU A 92 4.69 4.85 7.52
C LEU A 92 3.19 5.14 7.61
N TRP A 93 2.35 4.42 6.86
CA TRP A 93 0.89 4.58 6.94
C TRP A 93 0.35 4.28 8.34
N ALA A 94 0.89 3.25 9.01
CA ALA A 94 0.51 2.93 10.38
C ALA A 94 0.93 4.04 11.38
N GLU A 95 2.11 4.61 11.25
CA GLU A 95 2.54 5.74 12.09
C GLU A 95 1.72 7.01 11.81
N MET A 96 1.37 7.30 10.55
CA MET A 96 0.48 8.40 10.19
C MET A 96 -0.94 8.19 10.78
N ILE A 97 -1.48 6.96 10.76
CA ILE A 97 -2.75 6.62 11.41
C ILE A 97 -2.68 6.86 12.92
N LYS A 98 -1.61 6.41 13.57
CA LYS A 98 -1.36 6.64 15.00
C LYS A 98 -1.35 8.12 15.35
N ASN A 99 -0.82 8.95 14.46
CA ASN A 99 -0.76 10.42 14.61
C ASN A 99 -2.04 11.12 14.08
N HIS A 100 -3.13 10.36 13.86
CA HIS A 100 -4.43 10.90 13.45
C HIS A 100 -4.43 11.62 12.10
N ALA A 101 -3.53 11.28 11.17
CA ALA A 101 -3.48 11.87 9.85
C ALA A 101 -4.81 11.66 9.08
N HIS A 102 -5.27 12.69 8.37
CA HIS A 102 -6.47 12.63 7.55
C HIS A 102 -6.15 12.05 6.17
N MET A 103 -6.79 10.94 5.85
CA MET A 103 -6.46 10.09 4.72
C MET A 103 -7.63 9.87 3.78
N ALA A 104 -7.38 9.90 2.47
CA ALA A 104 -8.38 9.56 1.45
C ALA A 104 -7.73 8.91 0.22
N ASN A 105 -8.51 8.17 -0.56
CA ASN A 105 -8.15 7.79 -1.91
C ASN A 105 -9.18 8.33 -2.91
N ILE A 106 -8.70 8.66 -4.12
CA ILE A 106 -9.53 9.06 -5.25
C ILE A 106 -10.00 7.77 -5.96
N PRO A 107 -11.31 7.60 -6.24
CA PRO A 107 -11.82 6.41 -6.91
C PRO A 107 -11.54 6.45 -8.43
N LYS A 108 -10.28 6.61 -8.80
CA LYS A 108 -9.78 6.64 -10.17
C LYS A 108 -8.39 6.04 -10.25
N VAL A 109 -8.07 5.47 -11.39
CA VAL A 109 -6.70 5.08 -11.74
C VAL A 109 -5.84 6.34 -11.84
N LEU A 110 -4.75 6.36 -11.09
CA LEU A 110 -3.78 7.45 -11.05
C LEU A 110 -2.43 7.06 -11.67
N VAL A 111 -2.16 5.76 -11.74
CA VAL A 111 -0.92 5.21 -12.28
C VAL A 111 -1.23 3.91 -13.02
N HIS A 112 -0.65 3.76 -14.21
CA HIS A 112 -0.53 2.49 -14.92
C HIS A 112 0.74 1.81 -14.41
N ALA A 113 0.61 0.69 -13.68
CA ALA A 113 1.72 -0.03 -13.08
C ALA A 113 2.16 -1.19 -13.97
N ARG A 114 3.45 -1.24 -14.29
CA ARG A 114 4.01 -2.37 -15.03
C ARG A 114 4.23 -3.54 -14.07
N CYS A 115 3.52 -4.63 -14.29
CA CYS A 115 3.61 -5.84 -13.47
C CYS A 115 4.12 -6.99 -14.33
N GLY A 116 5.32 -7.50 -14.03
CA GLY A 116 5.90 -8.67 -14.66
C GLY A 116 5.82 -9.92 -13.77
N ASP A 117 6.07 -11.09 -14.36
CA ASP A 117 6.08 -12.39 -13.67
C ASP A 117 7.05 -12.45 -12.48
N ASP A 118 8.16 -11.70 -12.55
CA ASP A 118 9.17 -11.63 -11.49
C ASP A 118 8.62 -11.12 -10.15
N MET A 119 7.51 -10.35 -10.15
CA MET A 119 6.93 -9.83 -8.94
C MET A 119 6.32 -10.93 -8.06
N ILE A 120 5.74 -11.96 -8.68
CA ILE A 120 5.15 -13.11 -7.98
C ILE A 120 6.26 -13.98 -7.39
N ASP A 121 7.34 -14.20 -8.16
CA ASP A 121 8.46 -15.04 -7.74
C ASP A 121 9.19 -14.44 -6.53
N ARG A 122 9.38 -13.12 -6.49
CA ARG A 122 10.03 -12.41 -5.37
C ARG A 122 9.24 -12.43 -4.05
N ARG A 123 7.94 -12.73 -4.08
CA ARG A 123 7.05 -12.75 -2.90
C ARG A 123 6.97 -14.11 -2.20
N GLY A 124 7.88 -15.04 -2.49
CA GLY A 124 7.92 -16.39 -1.91
C GLY A 124 9.15 -16.66 -1.10
N GLY A 125 9.13 -17.85 -0.43
CA GLY A 125 10.27 -18.35 0.32
C GLY A 125 10.38 -17.82 1.76
N MET A 126 11.23 -18.48 2.54
CA MET A 126 11.35 -18.19 3.99
C MET A 126 12.02 -16.85 4.28
N ASP A 127 12.95 -16.39 3.43
CA ASP A 127 13.57 -15.06 3.61
C ASP A 127 12.52 -13.94 3.52
N TYR A 128 11.65 -14.00 2.51
CA TYR A 128 10.53 -13.05 2.38
C TYR A 128 9.59 -13.13 3.59
N PHE A 129 9.26 -14.34 4.05
CA PHE A 129 8.40 -14.53 5.22
C PHE A 129 8.97 -13.87 6.48
N PHE A 130 10.26 -14.05 6.77
CA PHE A 130 10.85 -13.45 7.96
C PHE A 130 10.91 -11.92 7.88
N LYS A 131 11.19 -11.34 6.73
CA LYS A 131 11.12 -9.89 6.49
C LYS A 131 9.71 -9.36 6.69
N TYR A 132 8.70 -9.99 6.09
CA TYR A 132 7.29 -9.63 6.25
C TYR A 132 6.87 -9.71 7.73
N ARG A 133 7.13 -10.83 8.40
CA ARG A 133 6.82 -11.00 9.82
C ARG A 133 7.46 -9.92 10.69
N ASN A 134 8.70 -9.55 10.42
CA ASN A 134 9.38 -8.47 11.14
C ASN A 134 8.69 -7.13 10.91
N GLY A 135 8.35 -6.79 9.67
CA GLY A 135 7.60 -5.57 9.36
C GLY A 135 6.25 -5.53 10.06
N ARG A 136 5.49 -6.63 10.04
CA ARG A 136 4.20 -6.73 10.78
C ARG A 136 4.38 -6.56 12.29
N LYS A 137 5.51 -7.01 12.86
CA LYS A 137 5.83 -6.79 14.28
C LYS A 137 6.08 -5.31 14.58
N HIS A 138 6.71 -4.56 13.66
CA HIS A 138 6.89 -3.11 13.81
C HIS A 138 5.53 -2.39 13.74
N ILE A 139 4.66 -2.75 12.81
CA ILE A 139 3.30 -2.20 12.72
C ILE A 139 2.49 -2.52 13.99
N LEU A 140 2.58 -3.73 14.55
CA LEU A 140 1.93 -4.07 15.82
C LEU A 140 2.37 -3.14 16.97
N LYS A 141 3.65 -2.77 17.03
CA LYS A 141 4.18 -1.85 18.05
C LYS A 141 3.63 -0.43 17.94
N THR A 142 3.11 -0.01 16.79
CA THR A 142 2.43 1.29 16.65
C THR A 142 1.11 1.34 17.40
N GLY A 143 0.49 0.19 17.70
CA GLY A 143 -0.83 0.09 18.32
C GLY A 143 -2.00 0.21 17.34
N THR A 144 -1.75 0.36 16.04
CA THR A 144 -2.80 0.52 15.01
C THR A 144 -3.44 -0.79 14.58
N ILE A 145 -2.83 -1.92 14.90
CA ILE A 145 -3.36 -3.26 14.65
C ILE A 145 -3.43 -4.07 15.94
N SER A 146 -4.38 -5.02 16.01
CA SER A 146 -4.48 -5.96 17.11
C SER A 146 -3.49 -7.14 16.96
N TYR A 147 -3.23 -7.84 18.07
CA TYR A 147 -2.45 -9.07 18.01
C TYR A 147 -3.11 -10.14 17.12
N ALA A 148 -4.46 -10.19 17.09
CA ALA A 148 -5.20 -11.07 16.18
C ALA A 148 -4.96 -10.72 14.71
N ASP A 149 -4.94 -9.42 14.34
CA ASP A 149 -4.62 -9.00 12.98
C ASP A 149 -3.18 -9.39 12.59
N TYR A 150 -2.24 -9.24 13.52
CA TYR A 150 -0.86 -9.68 13.33
C TYR A 150 -0.79 -11.19 13.07
N CYS A 151 -1.40 -12.01 13.93
CA CYS A 151 -1.39 -13.47 13.77
C CYS A 151 -2.02 -13.91 12.45
N VAL A 152 -3.19 -13.38 12.11
CA VAL A 152 -3.90 -13.71 10.86
C VAL A 152 -3.05 -13.37 9.63
N THR A 153 -2.46 -12.17 9.59
CA THR A 153 -1.66 -11.76 8.42
C THR A 153 -0.35 -12.52 8.29
N VAL A 154 0.32 -12.83 9.43
CA VAL A 154 1.54 -13.62 9.43
C VAL A 154 1.27 -15.07 9.02
N ALA A 155 0.17 -15.67 9.53
CA ALA A 155 -0.20 -17.04 9.13
C ALA A 155 -0.56 -17.11 7.64
N ALA A 156 -1.36 -16.17 7.14
CA ALA A 156 -1.69 -16.11 5.71
C ALA A 156 -0.43 -15.97 4.84
N GLN A 157 0.50 -15.08 5.21
CA GLN A 157 1.75 -14.90 4.47
C GLN A 157 2.63 -16.15 4.55
N PHE A 158 2.67 -16.86 5.66
CA PHE A 158 3.39 -18.12 5.76
C PHE A 158 2.90 -19.13 4.73
N VAL A 159 1.57 -19.31 4.63
CA VAL A 159 0.97 -20.20 3.63
C VAL A 159 1.38 -19.79 2.20
N VAL A 160 1.31 -18.50 1.87
CA VAL A 160 1.75 -17.99 0.55
C VAL A 160 3.23 -18.27 0.29
N CYS A 161 4.10 -18.12 1.30
CA CYS A 161 5.54 -18.30 1.14
C CYS A 161 5.97 -19.75 0.95
N ILE A 162 5.23 -20.72 1.53
CA ILE A 162 5.52 -22.15 1.33
C ILE A 162 4.84 -22.74 0.08
N MET A 163 3.90 -22.00 -0.52
CA MET A 163 3.16 -22.43 -1.70
C MET A 163 4.06 -22.47 -2.93
N PRO A 164 3.98 -23.51 -3.77
CA PRO A 164 4.67 -23.54 -5.06
C PRO A 164 4.32 -22.32 -5.93
N THR A 165 5.29 -21.79 -6.67
CA THR A 165 5.12 -20.60 -7.53
C THR A 165 3.93 -20.72 -8.49
N ALA A 166 3.72 -21.92 -9.07
CA ALA A 166 2.61 -22.19 -9.97
C ALA A 166 1.23 -21.90 -9.32
N LEU A 167 1.06 -22.21 -8.04
CA LEU A 167 -0.18 -21.94 -7.31
C LEU A 167 -0.28 -20.47 -6.87
N ARG A 168 0.84 -19.79 -6.58
CA ARG A 168 0.84 -18.37 -6.21
C ARG A 168 0.36 -17.45 -7.32
N ARG A 169 0.43 -17.88 -8.58
CA ARG A 169 -0.08 -17.11 -9.75
C ARG A 169 -1.62 -16.99 -9.79
N PHE A 170 -2.33 -17.76 -8.97
CA PHE A 170 -3.81 -17.75 -8.90
C PHE A 170 -4.36 -16.98 -7.70
N ILE A 171 -3.51 -16.37 -6.88
CA ILE A 171 -3.86 -15.58 -5.70
C ILE A 171 -3.54 -14.11 -5.92
#